data_0343965835b3aa6100323b6f9a5b3343
#
_entry.id   0343965835b3aa6100323b6f9a5b3343
#
_cell.length_a   1.000
_cell.length_b   1.000
_cell.length_c   1.000
_cell.angle_alpha   90.00
_cell.angle_beta   90.00
_cell.angle_gamma   90.00
#
_symmetry.space_group_name_H-M   'P 1'
#
loop_
_entity.id
_entity.type
_entity.pdbx_description
1 polymer ?
#
loop_
_entity_poly.entity_id
_entity_poly.type
_entity_poly.pdbx_seq_one_letter_code
_entity_poly.pdbx_strand_id
1 'polypeptide(L)'
;MEHFQEIMERQFRMTDRGRIDKIGDLYTTYNPDVNLEEYKQKGVLDAVASMMEPITMSLDDQDPGVIAYWAKRGMVKEFHGEDEPMSWSEYEARTGFHWEDPNREGLQNRFRQWTSYVPVSAFRKENRDRRYPTVIVLHGGFNPRSIVDGWGFPQEAARREWIVLAPALELSDLVGDMLSEAEKLYPIDPEKVYITGFSYGGFMSDRNALERPELFAAAGPCGAPIGCNDLHQMKHSPEPMRGLDESRSAHTRGIYMPIINCYGNLDGHRYPFYDSGARTDGPVHYTPEEIVDGINYWCDVNQSNHVKLEDVLALKGRTDISPEEKNIGLPLEKDCRHTVEDRGITYYIGDLKSRDNISRIRLICEMNTPHWPTPGMICLLYDFFSHFSRKGTGESVYQESPVRP
;
A
#
# COMPACT_ATOMS: atom_id res chain seq x y z
N MET A 1 13.93 -14.67 17.46
CA MET A 1 14.91 -14.25 16.43
C MET A 1 14.99 -15.25 15.28
N GLU A 2 15.18 -16.54 15.52
CA GLU A 2 15.25 -17.56 14.45
C GLU A 2 14.02 -17.55 13.54
N HIS A 3 12.82 -17.56 14.11
CA HIS A 3 11.58 -17.60 13.33
C HIS A 3 11.36 -16.32 12.49
N PHE A 4 11.69 -15.15 13.03
CA PHE A 4 11.62 -13.88 12.29
C PHE A 4 12.65 -13.84 11.16
N GLN A 5 13.87 -14.27 11.43
CA GLN A 5 14.93 -14.35 10.43
C GLN A 5 14.58 -15.33 9.31
N GLU A 6 13.93 -16.46 9.62
CA GLU A 6 13.40 -17.40 8.65
C GLU A 6 12.28 -16.80 7.77
N ILE A 7 11.35 -16.04 8.36
CA ILE A 7 10.29 -15.34 7.62
C ILE A 7 10.91 -14.30 6.71
N MET A 8 11.84 -13.50 7.21
CA MET A 8 12.56 -12.49 6.44
C MET A 8 13.35 -13.12 5.31
N GLU A 9 14.15 -14.16 5.58
CA GLU A 9 14.88 -14.89 4.57
C GLU A 9 13.95 -15.53 3.53
N ARG A 10 12.79 -16.00 3.94
CA ARG A 10 11.76 -16.53 3.05
C ARG A 10 11.23 -15.46 2.11
N GLN A 11 10.84 -14.30 2.64
CA GLN A 11 10.36 -13.15 1.85
C GLN A 11 11.43 -12.65 0.88
N PHE A 12 12.67 -12.53 1.30
CA PHE A 12 13.79 -12.14 0.43
C PHE A 12 14.09 -13.17 -0.66
N ARG A 13 13.96 -14.46 -0.35
CA ARG A 13 14.16 -15.51 -1.35
C ARG A 13 13.03 -15.62 -2.37
N MET A 14 11.84 -15.06 -2.10
CA MET A 14 10.68 -15.10 -2.98
C MET A 14 10.80 -14.24 -4.23
N THR A 15 11.71 -13.27 -4.24
CA THR A 15 11.99 -12.43 -5.40
C THR A 15 12.96 -13.07 -6.41
N ASP A 16 13.47 -14.27 -6.10
CA ASP A 16 14.36 -15.00 -6.98
C ASP A 16 13.55 -15.76 -8.07
N ARG A 17 13.65 -15.30 -9.33
CA ARG A 17 13.00 -15.95 -10.49
C ARG A 17 13.41 -17.41 -10.57
N GLY A 18 12.45 -18.30 -10.72
CA GLY A 18 12.64 -19.72 -10.90
C GLY A 18 12.45 -20.55 -9.63
N ARG A 19 12.02 -19.95 -8.53
CA ARG A 19 11.68 -20.70 -7.31
C ARG A 19 10.19 -20.69 -7.03
N ILE A 20 9.43 -21.31 -7.94
CA ILE A 20 7.97 -21.49 -7.85
C ILE A 20 7.56 -22.08 -6.50
N ASP A 21 8.37 -22.97 -5.92
CA ASP A 21 8.09 -23.56 -4.61
C ASP A 21 8.03 -22.52 -3.48
N LYS A 22 8.83 -21.45 -3.57
CA LYS A 22 8.83 -20.38 -2.57
C LYS A 22 7.66 -19.38 -2.74
N ILE A 23 7.22 -19.16 -3.96
CA ILE A 23 5.97 -18.46 -4.23
C ILE A 23 4.80 -19.26 -3.66
N GLY A 24 4.85 -20.60 -3.78
CA GLY A 24 3.91 -21.50 -3.14
C GLY A 24 3.82 -21.30 -1.62
N ASP A 25 4.94 -21.05 -0.94
CA ASP A 25 4.96 -20.78 0.50
C ASP A 25 4.20 -19.50 0.87
N LEU A 26 4.20 -18.46 0.01
CA LEU A 26 3.36 -17.26 0.20
C LEU A 26 1.86 -17.61 0.25
N TYR A 27 1.43 -18.43 -0.70
CA TYR A 27 0.02 -18.83 -0.78
C TYR A 27 -0.42 -19.58 0.47
N THR A 28 0.39 -20.50 0.96
CA THR A 28 0.06 -21.35 2.11
C THR A 28 0.24 -20.66 3.45
N THR A 29 1.12 -19.68 3.56
CA THR A 29 1.33 -18.95 4.82
C THR A 29 0.11 -18.15 5.23
N TYR A 30 -0.56 -17.50 4.26
CA TYR A 30 -1.72 -16.65 4.52
C TYR A 30 -3.05 -17.30 4.17
N ASN A 31 -3.01 -18.45 3.52
CA ASN A 31 -4.19 -19.21 3.15
C ASN A 31 -3.88 -20.72 3.12
N PRO A 32 -3.85 -21.38 4.29
CA PRO A 32 -3.43 -22.79 4.42
C PRO A 32 -4.31 -23.78 3.63
N ASP A 33 -5.55 -23.39 3.27
CA ASP A 33 -6.46 -24.25 2.49
C ASP A 33 -6.30 -24.10 0.98
N VAL A 34 -5.36 -23.27 0.52
CA VAL A 34 -5.09 -23.14 -0.91
C VAL A 34 -4.59 -24.45 -1.48
N ASN A 35 -5.27 -24.94 -2.52
CA ASN A 35 -4.79 -26.09 -3.30
C ASN A 35 -3.68 -25.67 -4.25
N LEU A 36 -2.43 -25.66 -3.76
CA LEU A 36 -1.27 -25.26 -4.54
C LEU A 36 -1.11 -26.03 -5.86
N GLU A 37 -1.44 -27.30 -5.87
CA GLU A 37 -1.33 -28.11 -7.10
C GLU A 37 -2.30 -27.63 -8.18
N GLU A 38 -3.49 -27.18 -7.80
CA GLU A 38 -4.43 -26.58 -8.73
C GLU A 38 -3.87 -25.29 -9.33
N TYR A 39 -3.27 -24.41 -8.49
CA TYR A 39 -2.68 -23.15 -8.95
C TYR A 39 -1.44 -23.37 -9.82
N LYS A 40 -0.62 -24.37 -9.51
CA LYS A 40 0.50 -24.80 -10.36
C LYS A 40 -0.01 -25.27 -11.73
N GLN A 41 -1.01 -26.15 -11.75
CA GLN A 41 -1.59 -26.68 -12.99
C GLN A 41 -2.23 -25.60 -13.86
N LYS A 42 -2.81 -24.58 -13.24
CA LYS A 42 -3.36 -23.40 -13.93
C LYS A 42 -2.30 -22.39 -14.39
N GLY A 43 -1.03 -22.59 -14.06
CA GLY A 43 0.06 -21.69 -14.39
C GLY A 43 0.04 -20.35 -13.62
N VAL A 44 -0.75 -20.25 -12.54
CA VAL A 44 -0.90 -19.02 -11.76
C VAL A 44 0.41 -18.65 -11.07
N LEU A 45 1.10 -19.63 -10.48
CA LEU A 45 2.39 -19.37 -9.82
C LEU A 45 3.46 -18.92 -10.81
N ASP A 46 3.45 -19.48 -12.03
CA ASP A 46 4.35 -19.03 -13.10
C ASP A 46 4.05 -17.60 -13.54
N ALA A 47 2.77 -17.23 -13.63
CA ALA A 47 2.35 -15.89 -13.98
C ALA A 47 2.84 -14.88 -12.92
N VAL A 48 2.60 -15.13 -11.64
CA VAL A 48 3.08 -14.28 -10.54
C VAL A 48 4.60 -14.20 -10.53
N ALA A 49 5.31 -15.34 -10.65
CA ALA A 49 6.76 -15.39 -10.73
C ALA A 49 7.32 -14.56 -11.89
N SER A 50 6.64 -14.59 -13.05
CA SER A 50 7.07 -13.86 -14.24
C SER A 50 6.98 -12.34 -14.10
N MET A 51 6.11 -11.87 -13.21
CA MET A 51 5.94 -10.45 -12.95
C MET A 51 6.97 -9.90 -11.95
N MET A 52 7.55 -10.77 -11.11
CA MET A 52 8.51 -10.34 -10.10
C MET A 52 9.87 -10.05 -10.75
N GLU A 53 10.43 -8.91 -10.42
CA GLU A 53 11.79 -8.55 -10.86
C GLU A 53 12.83 -9.47 -10.18
N PRO A 54 13.81 -9.97 -10.93
CA PRO A 54 14.87 -10.79 -10.36
C PRO A 54 15.91 -9.90 -9.68
N ILE A 55 15.53 -9.35 -8.55
CA ILE A 55 16.45 -8.60 -7.71
C ILE A 55 16.87 -9.48 -6.52
N THR A 56 18.18 -9.55 -6.27
CA THR A 56 18.69 -10.07 -5.02
C THR A 56 18.56 -8.96 -4.00
N MET A 57 17.54 -9.04 -3.15
CA MET A 57 17.40 -8.10 -2.04
C MET A 57 18.48 -8.37 -1.00
N SER A 58 19.01 -7.32 -0.42
CA SER A 58 19.93 -7.38 0.71
C SER A 58 19.28 -6.75 1.94
N LEU A 59 19.59 -7.28 3.13
CA LEU A 59 19.27 -6.62 4.40
C LEU A 59 20.12 -5.36 4.61
N ASP A 60 21.23 -5.26 3.87
CA ASP A 60 22.06 -4.07 3.84
C ASP A 60 21.54 -3.11 2.76
N ASP A 61 20.97 -1.99 3.20
CA ASP A 61 20.48 -0.93 2.31
C ASP A 61 21.59 -0.32 1.45
N GLN A 62 22.84 -0.45 1.86
CA GLN A 62 24.03 0.06 1.18
C GLN A 62 24.77 -1.02 0.36
N ASP A 63 24.15 -2.19 0.15
CA ASP A 63 24.73 -3.26 -0.67
C ASP A 63 25.12 -2.73 -2.06
N PRO A 64 26.42 -2.80 -2.43
CA PRO A 64 26.90 -2.28 -3.71
C PRO A 64 26.24 -2.95 -4.93
N GLY A 65 25.83 -4.22 -4.80
CA GLY A 65 25.13 -4.95 -5.85
C GLY A 65 23.74 -4.40 -6.11
N VAL A 66 23.00 -4.07 -5.05
CA VAL A 66 21.69 -3.45 -5.13
C VAL A 66 21.78 -2.01 -5.66
N ILE A 67 22.76 -1.24 -5.18
CA ILE A 67 23.01 0.11 -5.71
C ILE A 67 23.31 0.06 -7.22
N ALA A 68 24.19 -0.86 -7.65
CA ALA A 68 24.51 -1.04 -9.06
C ALA A 68 23.31 -1.50 -9.90
N TYR A 69 22.42 -2.31 -9.32
CA TYR A 69 21.16 -2.73 -9.99
C TYR A 69 20.28 -1.51 -10.31
N TRP A 70 20.10 -0.59 -9.35
CA TRP A 70 19.32 0.62 -9.55
C TRP A 70 19.98 1.61 -10.51
N ALA A 71 21.30 1.78 -10.40
CA ALA A 71 22.05 2.64 -11.33
C ALA A 71 21.87 2.22 -12.80
N LYS A 72 21.85 0.91 -13.09
CA LYS A 72 21.57 0.37 -14.43
C LYS A 72 20.16 0.68 -14.94
N ARG A 73 19.22 0.95 -14.03
CA ARG A 73 17.83 1.33 -14.34
C ARG A 73 17.60 2.83 -14.35
N GLY A 74 18.66 3.62 -14.30
CA GLY A 74 18.58 5.07 -14.30
C GLY A 74 18.11 5.68 -12.99
N MET A 75 18.29 4.97 -11.87
CA MET A 75 17.96 5.44 -10.53
C MET A 75 19.19 5.53 -9.67
N VAL A 76 19.28 6.59 -8.88
CA VAL A 76 20.25 6.73 -7.79
C VAL A 76 19.58 6.27 -6.51
N LYS A 77 20.11 5.23 -5.87
CA LYS A 77 19.68 4.78 -4.54
C LYS A 77 20.63 5.35 -3.51
N GLU A 78 20.10 6.11 -2.57
CA GLU A 78 20.87 6.73 -1.47
C GLU A 78 20.24 6.41 -0.13
N PHE A 79 21.10 6.28 0.86
CA PHE A 79 20.75 6.05 2.25
C PHE A 79 20.96 7.35 3.05
N HIS A 80 20.00 7.66 3.92
CA HIS A 80 19.96 8.90 4.69
C HIS A 80 19.66 8.67 6.15
N GLY A 81 20.03 9.65 6.97
CA GLY A 81 19.71 9.73 8.38
C GLY A 81 20.69 9.01 9.29
N GLU A 82 20.57 9.29 10.56
CA GLU A 82 21.40 8.71 11.61
C GLU A 82 20.73 7.47 12.21
N ASP A 83 21.55 6.63 12.84
CA ASP A 83 21.08 5.45 13.54
C ASP A 83 20.59 5.85 14.95
N GLU A 84 19.35 6.25 15.05
CA GLU A 84 18.70 6.55 16.33
C GLU A 84 17.70 5.44 16.65
N PRO A 85 18.03 4.50 17.53
CA PRO A 85 17.14 3.40 17.87
C PRO A 85 15.96 3.91 18.73
N MET A 86 14.76 3.44 18.41
CA MET A 86 13.56 3.61 19.25
C MET A 86 13.32 2.33 20.02
N SER A 87 13.01 2.46 21.31
CA SER A 87 12.61 1.30 22.10
C SER A 87 11.26 0.76 21.65
N TRP A 88 11.04 -0.55 21.83
CA TRP A 88 9.74 -1.15 21.47
C TRP A 88 8.59 -0.53 22.26
N SER A 89 8.77 -0.25 23.55
CA SER A 89 7.76 0.40 24.38
C SER A 89 7.40 1.80 23.91
N GLU A 90 8.35 2.56 23.38
CA GLU A 90 8.11 3.86 22.79
C GLU A 90 7.34 3.72 21.46
N TYR A 91 7.72 2.76 20.62
CA TYR A 91 7.03 2.45 19.37
C TYR A 91 5.57 2.06 19.63
N GLU A 92 5.31 1.14 20.59
CA GLU A 92 3.96 0.76 20.99
C GLU A 92 3.15 1.96 21.52
N ALA A 93 3.77 2.81 22.34
CA ALA A 93 3.11 3.98 22.88
C ALA A 93 2.70 4.99 21.80
N ARG A 94 3.49 5.10 20.73
CA ARG A 94 3.25 6.05 19.63
C ARG A 94 2.29 5.50 18.56
N THR A 95 2.36 4.20 18.27
CA THR A 95 1.55 3.57 17.20
C THR A 95 0.23 3.00 17.72
N GLY A 96 0.14 2.71 19.01
CA GLY A 96 -0.93 1.90 19.60
C GLY A 96 -0.87 0.42 19.20
N PHE A 97 0.17 0.03 18.46
CA PHE A 97 0.36 -1.34 17.99
C PHE A 97 1.04 -2.17 19.06
N HIS A 98 0.33 -3.16 19.59
CA HIS A 98 0.86 -4.10 20.58
C HIS A 98 1.16 -5.45 19.94
N TRP A 99 2.38 -5.92 20.09
CA TRP A 99 2.83 -7.21 19.56
C TRP A 99 3.34 -8.10 20.67
N GLU A 100 2.74 -9.26 20.82
CA GLU A 100 3.09 -10.24 21.86
C GLU A 100 4.22 -11.20 21.42
N ASP A 101 5.26 -10.73 20.74
CA ASP A 101 6.41 -11.57 20.44
C ASP A 101 7.42 -11.50 21.60
N PRO A 102 7.77 -12.62 22.23
CA PRO A 102 8.76 -12.65 23.31
C PRO A 102 10.17 -12.22 22.86
N ASN A 103 10.44 -12.18 21.56
CA ASN A 103 11.71 -11.75 21.01
C ASN A 103 11.71 -10.28 20.55
N ARG A 104 10.63 -9.55 20.75
CA ARG A 104 10.44 -8.16 20.29
C ARG A 104 11.51 -7.19 20.82
N GLU A 105 12.07 -7.43 22.02
CA GLU A 105 13.08 -6.55 22.61
C GLU A 105 14.39 -6.49 21.81
N GLY A 106 14.64 -7.49 20.96
CA GLY A 106 15.79 -7.49 20.05
C GLY A 106 15.55 -6.73 18.74
N LEU A 107 14.32 -6.30 18.47
CA LEU A 107 13.95 -5.54 17.28
C LEU A 107 14.13 -4.06 17.57
N GLN A 108 15.28 -3.52 17.23
CA GLN A 108 15.56 -2.07 17.32
C GLN A 108 15.14 -1.42 16.00
N ASN A 109 14.11 -0.59 16.06
CA ASN A 109 13.73 0.26 14.94
C ASN A 109 14.61 1.50 14.91
N ARG A 110 15.10 1.85 13.73
CA ARG A 110 16.01 2.99 13.48
C ARG A 110 15.22 4.10 12.82
N PHE A 111 14.70 5.00 13.62
CA PHE A 111 13.56 5.82 13.21
C PHE A 111 13.85 6.99 12.28
N ARG A 112 15.05 7.54 12.28
CA ARG A 112 15.36 8.66 11.40
C ARG A 112 16.05 8.26 10.09
N GLN A 113 16.12 6.99 9.82
CA GLN A 113 16.70 6.47 8.59
C GLN A 113 15.67 6.34 7.48
N TRP A 114 16.11 6.62 6.27
CA TRP A 114 15.29 6.43 5.08
C TRP A 114 16.18 6.19 3.85
N THR A 115 15.58 5.61 2.82
CA THR A 115 16.23 5.35 1.55
C THR A 115 15.49 6.11 0.46
N SER A 116 16.24 6.73 -0.44
CA SER A 116 15.68 7.36 -1.65
C SER A 116 16.05 6.58 -2.90
N TYR A 117 15.16 6.62 -3.89
CA TYR A 117 15.39 6.17 -5.25
C TYR A 117 15.01 7.34 -6.15
N VAL A 118 16.03 7.96 -6.77
CA VAL A 118 15.88 9.22 -7.50
C VAL A 118 16.25 9.01 -8.97
N PRO A 119 15.44 9.41 -9.94
CA PRO A 119 15.80 9.33 -11.35
C PRO A 119 17.10 10.10 -11.64
N VAL A 120 18.02 9.50 -12.37
CA VAL A 120 19.29 10.17 -12.77
C VAL A 120 19.03 11.48 -13.51
N SER A 121 17.88 11.60 -14.19
CA SER A 121 17.46 12.84 -14.86
C SER A 121 17.29 14.01 -13.88
N ALA A 122 16.99 13.76 -12.60
CA ALA A 122 16.84 14.80 -11.57
C ALA A 122 18.15 15.55 -11.28
N PHE A 123 19.29 14.92 -11.55
CA PHE A 123 20.63 15.52 -11.33
C PHE A 123 21.20 16.22 -12.56
N ARG A 124 20.49 16.22 -13.70
CA ARG A 124 20.96 16.83 -14.93
C ARG A 124 20.68 18.33 -14.95
N LYS A 125 21.64 19.10 -15.42
CA LYS A 125 21.55 20.58 -15.47
C LYS A 125 20.38 21.09 -16.31
N GLU A 126 20.05 20.39 -17.38
CA GLU A 126 18.90 20.71 -18.26
C GLU A 126 17.55 20.55 -17.56
N ASN A 127 17.48 19.76 -16.50
CA ASN A 127 16.26 19.47 -15.74
C ASN A 127 16.18 20.23 -14.39
N ARG A 128 17.04 21.22 -14.17
CA ARG A 128 17.10 21.94 -12.88
C ARG A 128 15.77 22.57 -12.43
N ASP A 129 14.92 22.93 -13.37
CA ASP A 129 13.61 23.56 -13.12
C ASP A 129 12.46 22.54 -13.13
N ARG A 130 12.74 21.28 -13.48
CA ARG A 130 11.77 20.20 -13.46
C ARG A 130 11.53 19.73 -12.03
N ARG A 131 10.26 19.46 -11.70
CA ARG A 131 9.84 18.83 -10.44
C ARG A 131 9.35 17.42 -10.72
N TYR A 132 9.58 16.55 -9.76
CA TYR A 132 9.32 15.11 -9.90
C TYR A 132 8.24 14.68 -8.92
N PRO A 133 7.19 13.98 -9.40
CA PRO A 133 6.25 13.30 -8.51
C PRO A 133 6.99 12.35 -7.59
N THR A 134 6.53 12.22 -6.36
CA THR A 134 7.21 11.44 -5.32
C THR A 134 6.23 10.48 -4.65
N VAL A 135 6.62 9.23 -4.47
CA VAL A 135 5.86 8.23 -3.73
C VAL A 135 6.63 7.84 -2.47
N ILE A 136 5.98 7.98 -1.33
CA ILE A 136 6.48 7.46 -0.06
C ILE A 136 5.95 6.04 0.08
N VAL A 137 6.85 5.07 0.26
CA VAL A 137 6.52 3.64 0.35
C VAL A 137 6.87 3.12 1.72
N LEU A 138 5.85 2.77 2.50
CA LEU A 138 5.98 2.22 3.84
C LEU A 138 6.13 0.70 3.77
N HIS A 139 7.13 0.18 4.48
CA HIS A 139 7.36 -1.27 4.55
C HIS A 139 6.30 -2.00 5.38
N GLY A 140 6.22 -3.32 5.26
CA GLY A 140 5.34 -4.17 6.08
C GLY A 140 5.84 -4.34 7.51
N GLY A 141 5.01 -4.90 8.37
CA GLY A 141 5.37 -5.18 9.75
C GLY A 141 6.65 -6.03 9.83
N PHE A 142 7.61 -5.62 10.66
CA PHE A 142 8.89 -6.28 10.89
C PHE A 142 9.81 -6.45 9.66
N ASN A 143 9.44 -5.88 8.54
CA ASN A 143 10.31 -5.90 7.36
C ASN A 143 11.30 -4.72 7.44
N PRO A 144 12.56 -4.91 6.99
CA PRO A 144 13.43 -3.78 6.78
C PRO A 144 12.90 -2.97 5.60
N ARG A 145 13.20 -1.66 5.58
CA ARG A 145 12.81 -0.81 4.43
C ARG A 145 13.39 -1.29 3.10
N SER A 146 14.51 -2.01 3.10
CA SER A 146 15.11 -2.62 1.91
C SER A 146 14.18 -3.62 1.18
N ILE A 147 13.11 -4.11 1.82
CA ILE A 147 12.11 -4.96 1.14
C ILE A 147 11.44 -4.22 -0.03
N VAL A 148 11.41 -2.90 0.01
CA VAL A 148 10.87 -2.05 -1.06
C VAL A 148 11.61 -2.27 -2.39
N ASP A 149 12.90 -2.65 -2.36
CA ASP A 149 13.67 -3.02 -3.55
C ASP A 149 13.01 -4.13 -4.37
N GLY A 150 12.39 -5.11 -3.69
CA GLY A 150 11.79 -6.28 -4.32
C GLY A 150 10.28 -6.16 -4.62
N TRP A 151 9.62 -5.15 -4.10
CA TRP A 151 8.17 -5.03 -4.23
C TRP A 151 7.69 -4.42 -5.56
N GLY A 152 8.59 -3.82 -6.33
CA GLY A 152 8.25 -3.25 -7.64
C GLY A 152 7.91 -1.76 -7.63
N PHE A 153 7.78 -1.12 -6.47
CA PHE A 153 7.52 0.34 -6.41
C PHE A 153 8.63 1.17 -7.05
N PRO A 154 9.93 0.97 -6.73
CA PRO A 154 10.98 1.72 -7.38
C PRO A 154 11.13 1.36 -8.88
N GLN A 155 10.80 0.13 -9.28
CA GLN A 155 10.80 -0.28 -10.70
C GLN A 155 9.79 0.52 -11.52
N GLU A 156 8.57 0.68 -10.99
CA GLU A 156 7.54 1.48 -11.65
C GLU A 156 7.87 2.96 -11.62
N ALA A 157 8.44 3.46 -10.52
CA ALA A 157 8.95 4.82 -10.42
C ALA A 157 10.05 5.11 -11.47
N ALA A 158 10.96 4.15 -11.69
CA ALA A 158 11.99 4.28 -12.72
C ALA A 158 11.41 4.44 -14.13
N ARG A 159 10.33 3.70 -14.46
CA ARG A 159 9.63 3.80 -15.75
C ARG A 159 8.95 5.15 -15.96
N ARG A 160 8.52 5.79 -14.86
CA ARG A 160 7.75 7.05 -14.88
C ARG A 160 8.60 8.27 -14.54
N GLU A 161 9.87 8.08 -14.22
CA GLU A 161 10.75 9.13 -13.69
C GLU A 161 10.17 9.80 -12.42
N TRP A 162 9.69 9.00 -11.47
CA TRP A 162 9.23 9.45 -10.16
C TRP A 162 10.29 9.17 -9.09
N ILE A 163 10.25 9.92 -8.00
CA ILE A 163 11.08 9.67 -6.82
C ILE A 163 10.35 8.70 -5.90
N VAL A 164 11.09 7.77 -5.25
CA VAL A 164 10.58 6.95 -4.15
C VAL A 164 11.35 7.27 -2.89
N LEU A 165 10.63 7.41 -1.78
CA LEU A 165 11.18 7.56 -0.44
C LEU A 165 10.67 6.41 0.42
N ALA A 166 11.58 5.70 1.10
CA ALA A 166 11.25 4.56 1.96
C ALA A 166 11.79 4.82 3.38
N PRO A 167 10.95 5.24 4.34
CA PRO A 167 11.36 5.47 5.72
C PRO A 167 11.57 4.16 6.47
N ALA A 168 12.35 4.20 7.55
CA ALA A 168 12.52 3.10 8.48
C ALA A 168 11.31 2.92 9.42
N LEU A 169 10.57 3.99 9.68
CA LEU A 169 9.35 3.97 10.48
C LEU A 169 8.23 4.74 9.80
N GLU A 170 7.01 4.27 10.01
CA GLU A 170 5.79 4.69 9.32
C GLU A 170 5.02 5.80 10.05
N LEU A 171 5.54 6.33 11.15
CA LEU A 171 4.89 7.36 11.96
C LEU A 171 4.75 8.67 11.18
N SER A 172 3.59 9.29 11.24
CA SER A 172 3.22 10.44 10.40
C SER A 172 4.09 11.69 10.62
N ASP A 173 4.59 11.92 11.82
CA ASP A 173 5.55 12.98 12.12
C ASP A 173 6.91 12.70 11.49
N LEU A 174 7.42 11.47 11.60
CA LEU A 174 8.71 11.05 11.01
C LEU A 174 8.66 11.03 9.48
N VAL A 175 7.53 10.62 8.91
CA VAL A 175 7.28 10.69 7.46
C VAL A 175 7.28 12.15 6.99
N GLY A 176 6.66 13.06 7.74
CA GLY A 176 6.67 14.49 7.44
C GLY A 176 8.07 15.12 7.54
N ASP A 177 8.84 14.75 8.57
CA ASP A 177 10.23 15.21 8.74
C ASP A 177 11.12 14.71 7.61
N MET A 178 11.03 13.43 7.26
CA MET A 178 11.74 12.84 6.12
C MET A 178 11.41 13.57 4.80
N LEU A 179 10.12 13.83 4.53
CA LEU A 179 9.72 14.56 3.33
C LEU A 179 10.33 15.96 3.30
N SER A 180 10.30 16.67 4.42
CA SER A 180 10.90 18.02 4.54
C SER A 180 12.43 18.02 4.32
N GLU A 181 13.11 16.94 4.68
CA GLU A 181 14.54 16.78 4.39
C GLU A 181 14.77 16.43 2.91
N ALA A 182 13.98 15.54 2.37
CA ALA A 182 14.08 15.14 0.96
C ALA A 182 13.81 16.30 -0.01
N GLU A 183 12.91 17.22 0.32
CA GLU A 183 12.64 18.43 -0.47
C GLU A 183 13.84 19.39 -0.54
N LYS A 184 14.74 19.35 0.44
CA LYS A 184 16.01 20.12 0.39
C LYS A 184 17.06 19.49 -0.50
N LEU A 185 16.99 18.15 -0.68
CA LEU A 185 17.96 17.36 -1.42
C LEU A 185 17.57 17.15 -2.88
N TYR A 186 16.26 17.02 -3.15
CA TYR A 186 15.74 16.58 -4.43
C TYR A 186 14.68 17.55 -4.97
N PRO A 187 14.52 17.64 -6.29
CA PRO A 187 13.52 18.50 -6.92
C PRO A 187 12.11 17.86 -6.88
N ILE A 188 11.58 17.62 -5.70
CA ILE A 188 10.25 17.07 -5.45
C ILE A 188 9.18 18.06 -5.91
N ASP A 189 8.11 17.54 -6.56
CA ASP A 189 6.90 18.30 -6.83
C ASP A 189 6.00 18.27 -5.60
N PRO A 190 5.88 19.36 -4.82
CA PRO A 190 5.12 19.35 -3.59
C PRO A 190 3.60 19.18 -3.83
N GLU A 191 3.13 19.38 -5.05
CA GLU A 191 1.73 19.12 -5.42
C GLU A 191 1.46 17.65 -5.75
N LYS A 192 2.51 16.83 -5.92
CA LYS A 192 2.44 15.42 -6.36
C LYS A 192 3.22 14.49 -5.46
N VAL A 193 2.94 14.57 -4.18
CA VAL A 193 3.45 13.63 -3.18
C VAL A 193 2.34 12.63 -2.85
N TYR A 194 2.66 11.35 -2.92
CA TYR A 194 1.74 10.25 -2.67
C TYR A 194 2.29 9.35 -1.58
N ILE A 195 1.40 8.64 -0.89
CA ILE A 195 1.79 7.68 0.14
C ILE A 195 1.15 6.32 -0.12
N THR A 196 1.93 5.29 0.04
CA THR A 196 1.50 3.89 -0.06
C THR A 196 2.31 3.02 0.86
N GLY A 197 1.90 1.79 1.00
CA GLY A 197 2.62 0.77 1.74
C GLY A 197 1.88 -0.54 1.66
N PHE A 198 2.52 -1.60 2.12
CA PHE A 198 1.96 -2.94 2.07
C PHE A 198 1.80 -3.53 3.46
N SER A 199 0.70 -4.28 3.70
CA SER A 199 0.42 -4.89 5.00
C SER A 199 0.35 -3.83 6.10
N TYR A 200 1.18 -3.89 7.12
CA TYR A 200 1.27 -2.87 8.16
C TYR A 200 1.57 -1.47 7.57
N GLY A 201 2.46 -1.37 6.58
CA GLY A 201 2.69 -0.14 5.84
C GLY A 201 1.45 0.37 5.10
N GLY A 202 0.54 -0.54 4.70
CA GLY A 202 -0.77 -0.19 4.16
C GLY A 202 -1.64 0.50 5.20
N PHE A 203 -1.77 -0.06 6.41
CA PHE A 203 -2.48 0.59 7.53
C PHE A 203 -1.88 1.96 7.87
N MET A 204 -0.56 2.04 7.91
CA MET A 204 0.11 3.29 8.25
C MET A 204 0.03 4.33 7.12
N SER A 205 -0.08 3.92 5.86
CA SER A 205 -0.33 4.85 4.75
C SER A 205 -1.74 5.44 4.82
N ASP A 206 -2.74 4.63 5.19
CA ASP A 206 -4.11 5.05 5.47
C ASP A 206 -4.13 6.10 6.59
N ARG A 207 -3.48 5.78 7.72
CA ARG A 207 -3.37 6.67 8.87
C ARG A 207 -2.64 7.97 8.56
N ASN A 208 -1.50 7.91 7.87
CA ASN A 208 -0.76 9.11 7.46
C ASN A 208 -1.62 10.03 6.59
N ALA A 209 -2.39 9.45 5.66
CA ALA A 209 -3.30 10.21 4.81
C ALA A 209 -4.43 10.90 5.60
N LEU A 210 -4.89 10.28 6.70
CA LEU A 210 -5.87 10.89 7.60
C LEU A 210 -5.27 11.99 8.47
N GLU A 211 -4.10 11.76 9.06
CA GLU A 211 -3.46 12.69 10.00
C GLU A 211 -2.79 13.89 9.33
N ARG A 212 -2.25 13.69 8.14
CA ARG A 212 -1.46 14.68 7.41
C ARG A 212 -1.95 14.85 5.96
N PRO A 213 -3.27 15.08 5.77
CA PRO A 213 -3.86 15.16 4.42
C PRO A 213 -3.26 16.28 3.58
N GLU A 214 -2.67 17.29 4.20
CA GLU A 214 -2.01 18.39 3.51
C GLU A 214 -0.72 17.97 2.78
N LEU A 215 -0.11 16.87 3.17
CA LEU A 215 1.14 16.39 2.58
C LEU A 215 0.92 15.56 1.31
N PHE A 216 -0.25 14.93 1.15
CA PHE A 216 -0.43 13.90 0.12
C PHE A 216 -1.52 14.26 -0.89
N ALA A 217 -1.24 14.07 -2.16
CA ALA A 217 -2.22 14.22 -3.25
C ALA A 217 -3.19 13.03 -3.33
N ALA A 218 -2.71 11.83 -3.00
CA ALA A 218 -3.50 10.61 -2.88
C ALA A 218 -2.79 9.59 -2.00
N ALA A 219 -3.54 8.59 -1.52
CA ALA A 219 -3.03 7.47 -0.73
C ALA A 219 -3.39 6.12 -1.36
N GLY A 220 -2.56 5.10 -1.11
CA GLY A 220 -2.75 3.77 -1.66
C GLY A 220 -2.40 2.67 -0.67
N PRO A 221 -3.23 2.39 0.34
CA PRO A 221 -3.05 1.22 1.20
C PRO A 221 -3.19 -0.07 0.40
N CYS A 222 -2.15 -0.93 0.48
CA CYS A 222 -2.13 -2.23 -0.17
C CYS A 222 -2.03 -3.35 0.86
N GLY A 223 -2.74 -4.46 0.66
CA GLY A 223 -2.76 -5.57 1.61
C GLY A 223 -3.29 -5.20 3.01
N ALA A 224 -4.01 -4.09 3.13
CA ALA A 224 -4.62 -3.57 4.35
C ALA A 224 -5.99 -2.94 4.05
N PRO A 225 -7.09 -3.26 4.78
CA PRO A 225 -8.39 -2.64 4.56
C PRO A 225 -8.35 -1.16 4.90
N ILE A 226 -8.98 -0.33 4.08
CA ILE A 226 -9.03 1.11 4.30
C ILE A 226 -9.90 1.46 5.52
N GLY A 227 -9.37 2.29 6.40
CA GLY A 227 -10.05 2.81 7.59
C GLY A 227 -10.40 1.78 8.68
N CYS A 228 -10.34 0.48 8.38
CA CYS A 228 -10.81 -0.55 9.32
C CYS A 228 -9.97 -0.63 10.59
N ASN A 229 -8.65 -0.55 10.48
CA ASN A 229 -7.78 -0.69 11.65
C ASN A 229 -7.99 0.46 12.64
N ASP A 230 -8.04 1.67 12.14
CA ASP A 230 -8.23 2.87 12.97
C ASP A 230 -9.64 2.90 13.58
N LEU A 231 -10.66 2.58 12.80
CA LEU A 231 -12.05 2.49 13.31
C LEU A 231 -12.23 1.36 14.31
N HIS A 232 -11.60 0.21 14.10
CA HIS A 232 -11.64 -0.89 15.05
C HIS A 232 -10.98 -0.50 16.38
N GLN A 233 -9.83 0.15 16.33
CA GLN A 233 -9.17 0.66 17.53
C GLN A 233 -10.02 1.72 18.24
N MET A 234 -10.70 2.60 17.51
CA MET A 234 -11.63 3.59 18.09
C MET A 234 -12.80 2.94 18.84
N LYS A 235 -13.38 1.86 18.28
CA LYS A 235 -14.55 1.20 18.87
C LYS A 235 -14.21 0.30 20.07
N HIS A 236 -13.04 -0.33 20.08
CA HIS A 236 -12.68 -1.38 21.02
C HIS A 236 -11.57 -1.01 22.02
N SER A 237 -10.89 0.11 21.84
CA SER A 237 -9.92 0.61 22.82
C SER A 237 -10.63 1.39 23.92
N PRO A 238 -10.38 1.10 25.22
CA PRO A 238 -10.90 1.90 26.33
C PRO A 238 -10.25 3.29 26.44
N GLU A 239 -9.19 3.54 25.68
CA GLU A 239 -8.54 4.84 25.57
C GLU A 239 -8.74 5.40 24.15
N PRO A 240 -8.88 6.74 24.01
CA PRO A 240 -8.92 7.34 22.68
C PRO A 240 -7.68 6.92 21.90
N MET A 241 -7.87 6.64 20.62
CA MET A 241 -6.81 6.19 19.70
C MET A 241 -5.51 6.93 19.99
N ARG A 242 -4.52 6.19 20.46
CA ARG A 242 -3.21 6.79 20.71
C ARG A 242 -2.62 7.23 19.37
N GLY A 243 -2.63 8.55 19.16
CA GLY A 243 -1.93 9.20 18.06
C GLY A 243 -2.77 9.74 16.92
N LEU A 244 -4.03 9.30 16.66
CA LEU A 244 -4.87 9.99 15.67
C LEU A 244 -5.47 11.25 16.31
N ASP A 245 -5.00 12.40 15.88
CA ASP A 245 -5.64 13.67 16.24
C ASP A 245 -6.79 13.95 15.26
N GLU A 246 -8.00 13.55 15.65
CA GLU A 246 -9.20 13.71 14.84
C GLU A 246 -9.44 15.18 14.44
N SER A 247 -8.99 16.14 15.23
CA SER A 247 -9.09 17.57 14.90
C SER A 247 -8.25 17.95 13.67
N ARG A 248 -7.24 17.15 13.33
CA ARG A 248 -6.38 17.33 12.15
C ARG A 248 -6.73 16.41 11.00
N SER A 249 -7.64 15.47 11.22
CA SER A 249 -7.95 14.44 10.19
C SER A 249 -8.51 15.06 8.91
N ALA A 250 -8.33 14.37 7.82
CA ALA A 250 -8.90 14.75 6.53
C ALA A 250 -10.42 14.90 6.62
N HIS A 251 -11.07 14.06 7.42
CA HIS A 251 -12.51 14.10 7.67
C HIS A 251 -12.97 15.42 8.31
N THR A 252 -12.39 15.80 9.46
CA THR A 252 -12.77 17.02 10.18
C THR A 252 -12.37 18.31 9.47
N ARG A 253 -11.30 18.25 8.69
CA ARG A 253 -10.80 19.39 7.89
C ARG A 253 -11.53 19.57 6.56
N GLY A 254 -12.38 18.62 6.17
CA GLY A 254 -13.09 18.66 4.89
C GLY A 254 -12.16 18.61 3.68
N ILE A 255 -11.00 17.96 3.81
CA ILE A 255 -10.01 17.81 2.75
C ILE A 255 -10.29 16.51 2.01
N TYR A 256 -10.56 16.59 0.70
CA TYR A 256 -10.60 15.39 -0.15
C TYR A 256 -9.26 14.67 -0.12
N MET A 257 -9.31 13.37 0.10
CA MET A 257 -8.14 12.48 0.04
C MET A 257 -8.44 11.30 -0.88
N PRO A 258 -8.07 11.39 -2.16
CA PRO A 258 -8.22 10.26 -3.08
C PRO A 258 -7.48 9.04 -2.55
N ILE A 259 -8.16 7.88 -2.58
CA ILE A 259 -7.61 6.65 -2.02
C ILE A 259 -7.85 5.47 -2.95
N ILE A 260 -6.83 4.66 -3.13
CA ILE A 260 -6.88 3.39 -3.84
C ILE A 260 -6.48 2.26 -2.90
N ASN A 261 -7.32 1.24 -2.79
CA ASN A 261 -7.05 0.07 -1.95
C ASN A 261 -6.91 -1.18 -2.82
N CYS A 262 -5.81 -1.89 -2.65
CA CYS A 262 -5.46 -3.04 -3.47
C CYS A 262 -5.24 -4.28 -2.61
N TYR A 263 -5.86 -5.41 -3.05
CA TYR A 263 -5.74 -6.71 -2.40
C TYR A 263 -5.64 -7.86 -3.38
N GLY A 264 -4.90 -8.89 -3.00
CA GLY A 264 -5.07 -10.23 -3.54
C GLY A 264 -6.32 -10.91 -2.97
N ASN A 265 -7.10 -11.62 -3.80
CA ASN A 265 -8.28 -12.34 -3.32
C ASN A 265 -7.95 -13.53 -2.40
N LEU A 266 -6.70 -13.98 -2.36
CA LEU A 266 -6.19 -15.00 -1.45
C LEU A 266 -5.53 -14.39 -0.20
N ASP A 267 -5.58 -13.06 -0.06
CA ASP A 267 -5.04 -12.34 1.07
C ASP A 267 -6.07 -12.29 2.21
N GLY A 268 -6.04 -13.28 3.08
CA GLY A 268 -6.79 -13.28 4.34
C GLY A 268 -8.31 -13.21 4.21
N HIS A 269 -8.90 -13.68 3.09
CA HIS A 269 -10.35 -13.75 2.88
C HIS A 269 -11.12 -12.44 3.09
N ARG A 270 -10.56 -11.34 2.61
CA ARG A 270 -11.19 -10.02 2.70
C ARG A 270 -12.13 -9.73 1.55
N TYR A 271 -11.86 -10.33 0.40
CA TYR A 271 -12.74 -10.31 -0.76
C TYR A 271 -13.44 -11.65 -0.95
N PRO A 272 -14.66 -11.69 -1.41
CA PRO A 272 -15.56 -10.54 -1.53
C PRO A 272 -16.03 -10.03 -0.16
N PHE A 273 -16.32 -8.75 -0.02
CA PHE A 273 -16.65 -8.12 1.27
C PHE A 273 -17.85 -8.74 1.99
N TYR A 274 -18.83 -9.29 1.27
CA TYR A 274 -19.97 -9.98 1.89
C TYR A 274 -19.60 -11.31 2.58
N ASP A 275 -18.42 -11.84 2.33
CA ASP A 275 -17.86 -13.05 2.98
C ASP A 275 -16.64 -12.73 3.86
N SER A 276 -16.30 -11.45 4.02
CA SER A 276 -15.19 -11.05 4.86
C SER A 276 -15.36 -11.56 6.30
N GLY A 277 -14.26 -12.04 6.90
CA GLY A 277 -14.27 -12.57 8.26
C GLY A 277 -14.95 -13.94 8.44
N ALA A 278 -15.37 -14.60 7.35
CA ALA A 278 -15.92 -15.95 7.42
C ALA A 278 -14.93 -17.01 7.95
N ARG A 279 -13.64 -16.67 7.96
CA ARG A 279 -12.57 -17.52 8.54
C ARG A 279 -11.96 -16.84 9.75
N THR A 280 -11.83 -17.60 10.84
CA THR A 280 -11.43 -17.12 12.16
C THR A 280 -9.98 -17.48 12.52
N ASP A 281 -9.21 -17.97 11.56
CA ASP A 281 -7.89 -18.58 11.77
C ASP A 281 -6.68 -17.68 11.44
N GLY A 282 -6.91 -16.40 11.16
CA GLY A 282 -5.85 -15.39 10.93
C GLY A 282 -5.77 -14.30 12.01
N PRO A 283 -4.69 -13.54 12.07
CA PRO A 283 -4.44 -12.59 13.15
C PRO A 283 -5.33 -11.34 13.13
N VAL A 284 -5.98 -11.04 12.02
CA VAL A 284 -6.83 -9.85 11.87
C VAL A 284 -8.09 -10.22 11.08
N HIS A 285 -9.24 -10.13 11.73
CA HIS A 285 -10.54 -10.43 11.13
C HIS A 285 -11.38 -9.15 11.09
N TYR A 286 -11.90 -8.83 9.92
CA TYR A 286 -12.88 -7.77 9.74
C TYR A 286 -14.19 -8.38 9.26
N THR A 287 -15.26 -8.06 9.95
CA THR A 287 -16.61 -8.40 9.50
C THR A 287 -17.02 -7.53 8.31
N PRO A 288 -18.01 -7.94 7.51
CA PRO A 288 -18.55 -7.09 6.45
C PRO A 288 -19.00 -5.70 6.97
N GLU A 289 -19.52 -5.64 8.19
CA GLU A 289 -19.93 -4.39 8.84
C GLU A 289 -18.73 -3.46 9.07
N GLU A 290 -17.64 -3.97 9.64
CA GLU A 290 -16.42 -3.17 9.89
C GLU A 290 -15.79 -2.67 8.59
N ILE A 291 -15.80 -3.48 7.53
CA ILE A 291 -15.31 -3.06 6.21
C ILE A 291 -16.20 -1.96 5.62
N VAL A 292 -17.51 -2.11 5.69
CA VAL A 292 -18.46 -1.09 5.21
C VAL A 292 -18.31 0.21 6.02
N ASP A 293 -18.14 0.12 7.33
CA ASP A 293 -17.85 1.29 8.16
C ASP A 293 -16.58 2.00 7.72
N GLY A 294 -15.49 1.27 7.44
CA GLY A 294 -14.24 1.82 6.94
C GLY A 294 -14.39 2.50 5.58
N ILE A 295 -15.09 1.85 4.64
CA ILE A 295 -15.37 2.42 3.34
C ILE A 295 -16.21 3.69 3.48
N ASN A 296 -17.23 3.67 4.34
CA ASN A 296 -18.11 4.83 4.56
C ASN A 296 -17.40 6.00 5.23
N TYR A 297 -16.42 5.74 6.11
CA TYR A 297 -15.55 6.81 6.62
C TYR A 297 -14.81 7.53 5.47
N TRP A 298 -14.27 6.77 4.51
CA TRP A 298 -13.64 7.35 3.32
C TRP A 298 -14.64 7.97 2.34
N CYS A 299 -15.88 7.48 2.32
CA CYS A 299 -16.97 8.15 1.60
C CYS A 299 -17.25 9.54 2.18
N ASP A 300 -17.22 9.69 3.51
CA ASP A 300 -17.37 10.99 4.17
C ASP A 300 -16.23 11.94 3.82
N VAL A 301 -14.97 11.47 3.92
CA VAL A 301 -13.77 12.24 3.52
C VAL A 301 -13.88 12.73 2.07
N ASN A 302 -14.33 11.88 1.17
CA ASN A 302 -14.38 12.17 -0.27
C ASN A 302 -15.76 12.62 -0.76
N GLN A 303 -16.72 12.85 0.13
CA GLN A 303 -18.09 13.24 -0.18
C GLN A 303 -18.76 12.32 -1.22
N SER A 304 -18.53 11.02 -1.07
CA SER A 304 -19.15 9.96 -1.86
C SER A 304 -20.43 9.46 -1.18
N ASN A 305 -21.28 8.76 -1.92
CA ASN A 305 -22.45 8.11 -1.32
C ASN A 305 -21.99 6.92 -0.45
N HIS A 306 -22.67 6.77 0.70
CA HIS A 306 -22.43 5.62 1.57
C HIS A 306 -22.86 4.30 0.91
N VAL A 307 -22.12 3.25 1.21
CA VAL A 307 -22.46 1.88 0.92
C VAL A 307 -23.31 1.33 2.07
N LYS A 308 -24.39 0.62 1.77
CA LYS A 308 -25.23 0.01 2.79
C LYS A 308 -24.83 -1.44 3.01
N LEU A 309 -24.73 -1.85 4.27
CA LEU A 309 -24.38 -3.22 4.64
C LEU A 309 -25.39 -4.23 4.06
N GLU A 310 -26.68 -3.89 4.10
CA GLU A 310 -27.74 -4.74 3.54
C GLU A 310 -27.56 -5.02 2.03
N ASP A 311 -27.13 -4.01 1.27
CA ASP A 311 -26.88 -4.12 -0.17
C ASP A 311 -25.66 -5.00 -0.47
N VAL A 312 -24.61 -4.87 0.37
CA VAL A 312 -23.39 -5.73 0.31
C VAL A 312 -23.76 -7.18 0.58
N LEU A 313 -24.47 -7.45 1.67
CA LEU A 313 -24.87 -8.81 2.05
C LEU A 313 -25.83 -9.42 1.04
N ALA A 314 -26.67 -8.62 0.38
CA ALA A 314 -27.60 -9.08 -0.64
C ALA A 314 -26.92 -9.59 -1.93
N LEU A 315 -25.62 -9.28 -2.14
CA LEU A 315 -24.86 -9.82 -3.29
C LEU A 315 -24.54 -11.31 -3.12
N LYS A 316 -24.49 -11.80 -1.88
CA LYS A 316 -24.13 -13.19 -1.59
C LYS A 316 -25.08 -14.18 -2.28
N GLY A 317 -24.52 -15.10 -3.05
CA GLY A 317 -25.28 -16.14 -3.76
C GLY A 317 -25.98 -15.67 -5.03
N ARG A 318 -25.93 -14.38 -5.40
CA ARG A 318 -26.48 -13.89 -6.67
C ARG A 318 -25.64 -14.33 -7.85
N THR A 319 -26.30 -14.64 -8.96
CA THR A 319 -25.68 -15.05 -10.24
C THR A 319 -25.84 -14.02 -11.36
N ASP A 320 -26.68 -13.00 -11.10
CA ASP A 320 -27.06 -11.95 -12.06
C ASP A 320 -26.31 -10.64 -11.87
N ILE A 321 -25.18 -10.68 -11.14
CA ILE A 321 -24.30 -9.54 -10.88
C ILE A 321 -23.04 -9.61 -11.75
N SER A 322 -22.36 -8.48 -11.92
CA SER A 322 -21.12 -8.41 -12.69
C SER A 322 -19.95 -9.13 -12.00
N PRO A 323 -18.91 -9.54 -12.75
CA PRO A 323 -17.71 -10.12 -12.16
C PRO A 323 -17.05 -9.21 -11.11
N GLU A 324 -17.03 -7.90 -11.34
CA GLU A 324 -16.46 -6.92 -10.40
C GLU A 324 -17.27 -6.91 -9.09
N GLU A 325 -18.59 -6.79 -9.15
CA GLU A 325 -19.43 -6.83 -7.95
C GLU A 325 -19.29 -8.15 -7.20
N LYS A 326 -19.20 -9.25 -7.94
CA LYS A 326 -19.03 -10.58 -7.35
C LYS A 326 -17.72 -10.74 -6.59
N ASN A 327 -16.61 -10.23 -7.14
CA ASN A 327 -15.27 -10.46 -6.58
C ASN A 327 -14.87 -9.37 -5.59
N ILE A 328 -15.33 -8.13 -5.74
CA ILE A 328 -15.12 -7.06 -4.76
C ILE A 328 -16.13 -7.22 -3.61
N GLY A 329 -17.38 -7.54 -3.92
CA GLY A 329 -18.45 -7.70 -2.94
C GLY A 329 -19.13 -6.37 -2.57
N LEU A 330 -19.15 -5.41 -3.51
CA LEU A 330 -19.89 -4.15 -3.38
C LEU A 330 -20.89 -4.01 -4.53
N PRO A 331 -22.05 -3.40 -4.29
CA PRO A 331 -22.93 -2.94 -5.34
C PRO A 331 -22.26 -1.75 -6.05
N LEU A 332 -22.03 -1.88 -7.36
CA LEU A 332 -21.31 -0.88 -8.14
C LEU A 332 -22.16 -0.42 -9.34
N GLU A 333 -22.15 0.86 -9.63
CA GLU A 333 -22.73 1.38 -10.86
C GLU A 333 -21.95 0.88 -12.09
N LYS A 334 -22.62 0.79 -13.24
CA LYS A 334 -22.04 0.17 -14.45
C LYS A 334 -20.77 0.89 -14.92
N ASP A 335 -20.73 2.20 -14.83
CA ASP A 335 -19.60 3.05 -15.23
C ASP A 335 -18.54 3.21 -14.14
N CYS A 336 -18.74 2.53 -12.99
CA CYS A 336 -17.81 2.43 -11.88
C CYS A 336 -17.13 1.05 -11.80
N ARG A 337 -17.30 0.19 -12.81
CA ARG A 337 -16.77 -1.17 -12.87
C ARG A 337 -15.80 -1.32 -14.02
N HIS A 338 -14.63 -1.87 -13.73
CA HIS A 338 -13.62 -2.11 -14.76
C HIS A 338 -12.93 -3.45 -14.48
N THR A 339 -12.62 -4.18 -15.54
CA THR A 339 -11.75 -5.36 -15.49
C THR A 339 -10.50 -5.10 -16.30
N VAL A 340 -9.34 -5.36 -15.71
CA VAL A 340 -8.03 -5.29 -16.37
C VAL A 340 -7.40 -6.67 -16.35
N GLU A 341 -6.84 -7.09 -17.48
CA GLU A 341 -6.04 -8.31 -17.60
C GLU A 341 -4.59 -7.93 -17.89
N ASP A 342 -3.68 -8.36 -17.04
CA ASP A 342 -2.25 -8.18 -17.26
C ASP A 342 -1.50 -9.49 -16.99
N ARG A 343 -0.78 -9.98 -17.98
CA ARG A 343 0.09 -11.18 -17.89
C ARG A 343 -0.60 -12.40 -17.25
N GLY A 344 -1.88 -12.59 -17.51
CA GLY A 344 -2.68 -13.69 -16.99
C GLY A 344 -3.25 -13.50 -15.58
N ILE A 345 -3.12 -12.31 -15.01
CA ILE A 345 -3.77 -11.91 -13.76
C ILE A 345 -4.94 -10.98 -14.09
N THR A 346 -6.08 -11.25 -13.48
CA THR A 346 -7.30 -10.44 -13.59
C THR A 346 -7.39 -9.48 -12.40
N TYR A 347 -7.64 -8.21 -12.69
CA TYR A 347 -7.90 -7.16 -11.70
C TYR A 347 -9.35 -6.70 -11.85
N TYR A 348 -10.17 -6.92 -10.83
CA TYR A 348 -11.50 -6.34 -10.75
C TYR A 348 -11.42 -5.02 -10.00
N ILE A 349 -11.92 -3.96 -10.63
CA ILE A 349 -11.83 -2.59 -10.15
C ILE A 349 -13.24 -2.05 -9.91
N GLY A 350 -13.45 -1.51 -8.72
CA GLY A 350 -14.66 -0.79 -8.34
C GLY A 350 -14.34 0.63 -7.90
N ASP A 351 -15.02 1.60 -8.48
CA ASP A 351 -14.89 3.01 -8.13
C ASP A 351 -16.11 3.51 -7.36
N LEU A 352 -15.88 4.35 -6.34
CA LEU A 352 -16.91 5.14 -5.69
C LEU A 352 -16.68 6.62 -6.02
N LYS A 353 -17.69 7.24 -6.62
CA LYS A 353 -17.63 8.62 -7.08
C LYS A 353 -18.02 9.60 -5.99
N SER A 354 -17.28 10.69 -5.91
CA SER A 354 -17.66 11.87 -5.14
C SER A 354 -18.83 12.61 -5.81
N ARG A 355 -19.44 13.57 -5.10
CA ARG A 355 -20.59 14.36 -5.60
C ARG A 355 -20.30 15.11 -6.89
N ASP A 356 -19.06 15.44 -7.18
CA ASP A 356 -18.60 16.07 -8.43
C ASP A 356 -18.30 15.07 -9.54
N ASN A 357 -18.71 13.81 -9.37
CA ASN A 357 -18.54 12.71 -10.32
C ASN A 357 -17.09 12.25 -10.56
N ILE A 358 -16.15 12.61 -9.68
CA ILE A 358 -14.76 12.14 -9.72
C ILE A 358 -14.62 10.87 -8.90
N SER A 359 -14.00 9.82 -9.46
CA SER A 359 -13.69 8.56 -8.77
C SER A 359 -12.50 8.76 -7.82
N ARG A 360 -12.78 9.12 -6.55
CA ARG A 360 -11.75 9.33 -5.52
C ARG A 360 -11.50 8.14 -4.63
N ILE A 361 -12.37 7.13 -4.67
CA ILE A 361 -12.17 5.87 -3.96
C ILE A 361 -12.14 4.77 -5.00
N ARG A 362 -11.03 4.03 -5.05
CA ARG A 362 -10.85 2.88 -5.93
C ARG A 362 -10.51 1.65 -5.13
N LEU A 363 -11.21 0.55 -5.40
CA LEU A 363 -10.99 -0.75 -4.80
C LEU A 363 -10.54 -1.72 -5.88
N ILE A 364 -9.46 -2.45 -5.64
CA ILE A 364 -8.91 -3.42 -6.59
C ILE A 364 -8.82 -4.79 -5.91
N CYS A 365 -9.51 -5.76 -6.50
CA CYS A 365 -9.37 -7.17 -6.18
C CYS A 365 -8.49 -7.84 -7.24
N GLU A 366 -7.28 -8.24 -6.88
CA GLU A 366 -6.36 -8.97 -7.73
C GLU A 366 -6.58 -10.48 -7.58
N MET A 367 -6.89 -11.15 -8.67
CA MET A 367 -7.25 -12.56 -8.63
C MET A 367 -6.05 -13.48 -8.52
N ASN A 368 -6.23 -14.55 -7.76
CA ASN A 368 -5.25 -15.63 -7.54
C ASN A 368 -3.93 -15.15 -6.92
N THR A 369 -3.94 -14.02 -6.21
CA THR A 369 -2.73 -13.48 -5.57
C THR A 369 -2.82 -13.53 -4.05
N PRO A 370 -1.72 -13.89 -3.38
CA PRO A 370 -1.62 -13.95 -1.93
C PRO A 370 -1.28 -12.57 -1.33
N HIS A 371 -0.94 -12.55 -0.06
CA HIS A 371 -0.46 -11.35 0.64
C HIS A 371 0.92 -10.89 0.12
N TRP A 372 0.95 -10.33 -1.09
CA TRP A 372 2.14 -9.80 -1.74
C TRP A 372 1.79 -8.75 -2.78
N PRO A 373 2.51 -7.60 -2.85
CA PRO A 373 2.27 -6.61 -3.89
C PRO A 373 2.83 -7.11 -5.22
N THR A 374 2.01 -7.09 -6.26
CA THR A 374 2.45 -7.46 -7.61
C THR A 374 2.80 -6.23 -8.44
N PRO A 375 3.65 -6.33 -9.45
CA PRO A 375 3.94 -5.22 -10.36
C PRO A 375 2.70 -4.69 -11.09
N GLY A 376 1.70 -5.53 -11.37
CA GLY A 376 0.44 -5.09 -11.98
C GLY A 376 -0.40 -4.23 -11.03
N MET A 377 -0.54 -4.67 -9.77
CA MET A 377 -1.16 -3.88 -8.70
C MET A 377 -0.49 -2.51 -8.57
N ILE A 378 0.85 -2.49 -8.54
CA ILE A 378 1.62 -1.25 -8.41
C ILE A 378 1.45 -0.33 -9.62
N CYS A 379 1.40 -0.89 -10.83
CA CYS A 379 1.13 -0.12 -12.04
C CYS A 379 -0.22 0.60 -11.95
N LEU A 380 -1.29 -0.10 -11.54
CA LEU A 380 -2.63 0.46 -11.35
C LEU A 380 -2.66 1.53 -10.25
N LEU A 381 -1.86 1.35 -9.19
CA LEU A 381 -1.71 2.33 -8.12
C LEU A 381 -1.09 3.64 -8.64
N TYR A 382 0.02 3.55 -9.36
CA TYR A 382 0.69 4.72 -9.94
C TYR A 382 -0.19 5.40 -11.00
N ASP A 383 -0.96 4.64 -11.79
CA ASP A 383 -1.93 5.19 -12.73
C ASP A 383 -2.98 6.02 -11.98
N PHE A 384 -3.55 5.49 -10.91
CA PHE A 384 -4.51 6.23 -10.08
C PHE A 384 -3.89 7.51 -9.51
N PHE A 385 -2.70 7.43 -8.93
CA PHE A 385 -2.00 8.57 -8.37
C PHE A 385 -1.79 9.69 -9.39
N SER A 386 -1.43 9.34 -10.62
CA SER A 386 -1.12 10.30 -11.66
C SER A 386 -2.30 11.23 -12.03
N HIS A 387 -3.52 10.84 -11.67
CA HIS A 387 -4.72 11.65 -11.88
C HIS A 387 -4.91 12.76 -10.84
N PHE A 388 -4.17 12.73 -9.72
CA PHE A 388 -4.40 13.65 -8.61
C PHE A 388 -3.18 14.52 -8.33
N SER A 389 -3.43 15.77 -7.99
CA SER A 389 -2.46 16.67 -7.39
C SER A 389 -3.10 17.46 -6.25
N ARG A 390 -2.29 18.07 -5.40
CA ARG A 390 -2.75 18.87 -4.26
C ARG A 390 -2.17 20.27 -4.35
N LYS A 391 -3.02 21.28 -4.43
CA LYS A 391 -2.59 22.67 -4.40
C LYS A 391 -2.55 23.22 -2.98
N GLY A 392 -1.52 23.92 -2.68
CA GLY A 392 -1.14 24.69 -1.49
C GLY A 392 -1.97 24.52 -0.21
N THR A 393 -3.23 24.95 -0.19
CA THR A 393 -4.12 24.91 0.97
C THR A 393 -4.83 23.57 1.19
N GLY A 394 -4.52 22.55 0.39
CA GLY A 394 -5.14 21.23 0.50
C GLY A 394 -6.22 20.93 -0.54
N GLU A 395 -6.35 21.75 -1.59
CA GLU A 395 -7.27 21.47 -2.68
C GLU A 395 -6.80 20.27 -3.51
N SER A 396 -7.64 19.22 -3.58
CA SER A 396 -7.41 18.07 -4.46
C SER A 396 -7.83 18.42 -5.89
N VAL A 397 -6.89 18.31 -6.81
CA VAL A 397 -7.12 18.57 -8.24
C VAL A 397 -7.08 17.25 -9.01
N TYR A 398 -8.11 17.02 -9.83
CA TYR A 398 -8.20 15.85 -10.70
C TYR A 398 -7.85 16.22 -12.15
N GLN A 399 -7.09 15.35 -12.81
CA GLN A 399 -6.73 15.45 -14.23
C GLN A 399 -7.22 14.19 -14.96
N GLU A 400 -8.12 14.35 -15.92
CA GLU A 400 -8.71 13.23 -16.65
C GLU A 400 -7.68 12.46 -17.49
N SER A 401 -6.71 13.18 -18.05
CA SER A 401 -5.60 12.59 -18.80
C SER A 401 -4.28 13.11 -18.22
N PRO A 402 -3.64 12.34 -17.34
CA PRO A 402 -2.35 12.75 -16.81
C PRO A 402 -1.34 12.85 -17.96
N VAL A 403 -0.62 13.95 -17.98
CA VAL A 403 0.49 14.12 -18.92
C VAL A 403 1.52 13.04 -18.63
N ARG A 404 1.65 12.06 -19.53
CA ARG A 404 2.76 11.12 -19.47
C ARG A 404 4.05 11.92 -19.71
N PRO A 405 5.05 11.77 -18.84
CA PRO A 405 6.32 12.48 -18.99
C PRO A 405 7.06 12.12 -20.28
#